data_951cc1c9b8f8784f35a72c453cfcfb59
#
_entry.id   951cc1c9b8f8784f35a72c453cfcfb59
#
_cell.length_a   1.000
_cell.length_b   1.000
_cell.length_c   1.000
_cell.angle_alpha   90.00
_cell.angle_beta   90.00
_cell.angle_gamma   90.00
#
_symmetry.space_group_name_H-M   'P 1'
#
loop_
_entity.id
_entity.type
_entity.pdbx_description
1 polymer ?
#
loop_
_entity_poly.entity_id
_entity_poly.type
_entity_poly.pdbx_seq_one_letter_code
_entity_poly.pdbx_strand_id
1 'polypeptide(L)'
;IEDMLKAQSSYNLMQYYTEKAGFAVGKTRDTALNALISGFSQVLGVAGTDIGDLQIRDARELLRIANAPAGSFKLVIHPTQENALFGIEKYFRSDFRGDGTSSILVNGKIGRIYDIDVFVSTNVGTSAGAYLNSLFSKECIAFADQIGPRTQGDYILEYLGNLVVCDHSYGQIESRDSFGVWLKSQGIKKRYSAS
;
A
#
# COMPACT_ATOMS: atom_id res chain seq x y z
N ILE A 1 -22.13 -21.42 -0.05
CA ILE A 1 -21.46 -22.69 -0.41
C ILE A 1 -22.49 -23.78 -0.24
N GLU A 2 -22.86 -24.45 -1.32
CA GLU A 2 -23.85 -25.53 -1.33
C GLU A 2 -23.33 -26.78 -0.63
N ASP A 3 -24.22 -27.55 0.01
CA ASP A 3 -23.86 -28.77 0.74
C ASP A 3 -23.33 -29.87 -0.20
N MET A 4 -23.84 -29.97 -1.43
CA MET A 4 -23.31 -30.89 -2.45
C MET A 4 -21.86 -30.58 -2.80
N LEU A 5 -21.50 -29.30 -2.93
CA LEU A 5 -20.14 -28.87 -3.20
C LEU A 5 -19.19 -29.22 -2.06
N LYS A 6 -19.66 -29.08 -0.81
CA LYS A 6 -18.90 -29.51 0.37
C LYS A 6 -18.65 -31.01 0.40
N ALA A 7 -19.65 -31.82 0.08
CA ALA A 7 -19.53 -33.28 0.08
C ALA A 7 -18.56 -33.78 -1.01
N GLN A 8 -18.46 -33.10 -2.13
CA GLN A 8 -17.60 -33.45 -3.25
C GLN A 8 -16.18 -32.88 -3.15
N SER A 9 -15.97 -31.89 -2.28
CA SER A 9 -14.67 -31.24 -2.13
C SER A 9 -13.79 -31.98 -1.12
N SER A 10 -12.53 -32.18 -1.47
CA SER A 10 -11.49 -32.66 -0.56
C SER A 10 -10.92 -31.59 0.36
N TYR A 11 -11.30 -30.31 0.16
CA TYR A 11 -10.82 -29.16 0.90
C TYR A 11 -11.90 -28.59 1.79
N ASN A 12 -11.50 -27.96 2.91
CA ASN A 12 -12.40 -27.15 3.74
C ASN A 12 -12.74 -25.83 3.04
N LEU A 13 -13.77 -25.86 2.20
CA LEU A 13 -14.20 -24.70 1.41
C LEU A 13 -14.60 -23.51 2.28
N MET A 14 -15.18 -23.76 3.47
CA MET A 14 -15.57 -22.69 4.38
C MET A 14 -14.38 -21.87 4.84
N GLN A 15 -13.33 -22.52 5.29
CA GLN A 15 -12.11 -21.85 5.71
C GLN A 15 -11.48 -21.07 4.55
N TYR A 16 -11.35 -21.71 3.40
CA TYR A 16 -10.76 -21.09 2.21
C TYR A 16 -11.49 -19.81 1.79
N TYR A 17 -12.82 -19.85 1.68
CA TYR A 17 -13.58 -18.66 1.28
C TYR A 17 -13.61 -17.59 2.36
N THR A 18 -13.61 -17.96 3.65
CA THR A 18 -13.52 -17.00 4.77
C THR A 18 -12.19 -16.24 4.73
N GLU A 19 -11.07 -16.92 4.50
CA GLU A 19 -9.76 -16.28 4.36
C GLU A 19 -9.73 -15.33 3.16
N LYS A 20 -10.29 -15.74 2.01
CA LYS A 20 -10.39 -14.90 0.81
C LYS A 20 -11.28 -13.67 1.02
N ALA A 21 -12.38 -13.83 1.73
CA ALA A 21 -13.27 -12.72 2.06
C ALA A 21 -12.60 -11.71 3.00
N GLY A 22 -11.88 -12.19 4.03
CA GLY A 22 -11.07 -11.34 4.90
C GLY A 22 -9.99 -10.55 4.15
N PHE A 23 -9.29 -11.22 3.22
CA PHE A 23 -8.32 -10.56 2.35
C PHE A 23 -8.97 -9.48 1.47
N ALA A 24 -10.15 -9.75 0.89
CA ALA A 24 -10.86 -8.80 0.05
C ALA A 24 -11.28 -7.54 0.82
N VAL A 25 -11.78 -7.71 2.06
CA VAL A 25 -12.13 -6.60 2.95
C VAL A 25 -10.89 -5.75 3.28
N GLY A 26 -9.77 -6.40 3.64
CA GLY A 26 -8.50 -5.71 3.89
C GLY A 26 -8.00 -4.93 2.67
N LYS A 27 -8.05 -5.55 1.48
CA LYS A 27 -7.66 -4.91 0.23
C LYS A 27 -8.52 -3.68 -0.09
N THR A 28 -9.84 -3.78 0.10
CA THR A 28 -10.76 -2.65 -0.15
C THR A 28 -10.44 -1.48 0.77
N ARG A 29 -10.17 -1.74 2.05
CA ARG A 29 -9.75 -0.71 3.01
C ARG A 29 -8.45 -0.02 2.59
N ASP A 30 -7.44 -0.79 2.24
CA ASP A 30 -6.14 -0.24 1.82
C ASP A 30 -6.26 0.58 0.53
N THR A 31 -7.08 0.13 -0.43
CA THR A 31 -7.35 0.89 -1.66
C THR A 31 -8.05 2.22 -1.35
N ALA A 32 -9.03 2.21 -0.44
CA ALA A 32 -9.74 3.41 -0.03
C ALA A 32 -8.79 4.41 0.67
N LEU A 33 -7.90 3.94 1.57
CA LEU A 33 -6.88 4.78 2.20
C LEU A 33 -5.92 5.39 1.17
N ASN A 34 -5.45 4.61 0.21
CA ASN A 34 -4.57 5.10 -0.85
C ASN A 34 -5.27 6.11 -1.78
N ALA A 35 -6.58 6.04 -1.93
CA ALA A 35 -7.33 7.01 -2.74
C ALA A 35 -7.29 8.44 -2.16
N LEU A 36 -7.15 8.60 -0.84
CA LEU A 36 -7.02 9.92 -0.19
C LEU A 36 -5.77 10.68 -0.62
N ILE A 37 -4.71 9.96 -1.04
CA ILE A 37 -3.44 10.56 -1.48
C ILE A 37 -3.65 11.50 -2.68
N SER A 38 -4.65 11.25 -3.51
CA SER A 38 -4.97 12.13 -4.64
C SER A 38 -5.45 13.52 -4.22
N GLY A 39 -5.86 13.69 -2.96
CA GLY A 39 -6.29 14.96 -2.37
C GLY A 39 -5.15 15.81 -1.79
N PHE A 40 -3.95 15.24 -1.61
CA PHE A 40 -2.84 15.98 -1.02
C PHE A 40 -2.44 17.19 -1.84
N SER A 41 -2.30 18.35 -1.17
CA SER A 41 -1.87 19.61 -1.79
C SER A 41 -0.40 19.60 -2.17
N GLN A 42 0.42 18.85 -1.41
CA GLN A 42 1.86 18.74 -1.67
C GLN A 42 2.13 17.63 -2.67
N VAL A 43 2.59 18.02 -3.86
CA VAL A 43 2.83 17.10 -4.96
C VAL A 43 4.25 17.28 -5.50
N LEU A 44 5.02 16.21 -5.57
CA LEU A 44 6.36 16.18 -6.15
C LEU A 44 6.45 15.16 -7.28
N GLY A 45 7.35 15.41 -8.21
CA GLY A 45 7.57 14.54 -9.35
C GLY A 45 6.65 14.83 -10.53
N VAL A 46 6.90 14.13 -11.63
CA VAL A 46 6.18 14.29 -12.90
C VAL A 46 5.65 12.92 -13.35
N ALA A 47 4.42 12.90 -13.83
CA ALA A 47 3.86 11.69 -14.44
C ALA A 47 4.74 11.24 -15.62
N GLY A 48 5.06 9.95 -15.68
CA GLY A 48 5.92 9.39 -16.74
C GLY A 48 7.39 9.25 -16.37
N THR A 49 7.84 9.77 -15.22
CA THR A 49 9.21 9.59 -14.71
C THR A 49 9.23 8.68 -13.49
N ASP A 50 10.32 7.96 -13.30
CA ASP A 50 10.50 7.14 -12.10
C ASP A 50 10.88 8.02 -10.89
N ILE A 51 10.56 7.55 -9.68
CA ILE A 51 10.95 8.23 -8.44
C ILE A 51 12.46 8.12 -8.26
N GLY A 52 13.11 9.29 -8.10
CA GLY A 52 14.52 9.38 -7.80
C GLY A 52 14.85 9.74 -6.36
N ASP A 53 16.12 9.67 -5.99
CA ASP A 53 16.63 10.04 -4.65
C ASP A 53 16.30 11.48 -4.27
N LEU A 54 16.38 12.41 -5.23
CA LEU A 54 16.10 13.82 -4.99
C LEU A 54 14.66 14.03 -4.52
N GLN A 55 13.69 13.43 -5.20
CA GLN A 55 12.26 13.56 -4.86
C GLN A 55 11.94 13.03 -3.46
N ILE A 56 12.61 11.96 -3.01
CA ILE A 56 12.43 11.42 -1.66
C ILE A 56 13.00 12.40 -0.61
N ARG A 57 14.14 13.01 -0.89
CA ARG A 57 14.75 14.00 0.00
C ARG A 57 13.91 15.28 0.09
N ASP A 58 13.44 15.79 -1.04
CA ASP A 58 12.60 16.98 -1.09
C ASP A 58 11.25 16.74 -0.37
N ALA A 59 10.64 15.56 -0.55
CA ALA A 59 9.43 15.20 0.18
C ALA A 59 9.67 15.14 1.69
N ARG A 60 10.81 14.58 2.12
CA ARG A 60 11.19 14.57 3.53
C ARG A 60 11.42 15.99 4.08
N GLU A 61 12.01 16.85 3.28
CA GLU A 61 12.22 18.26 3.63
C GLU A 61 10.87 18.97 3.86
N LEU A 62 9.91 18.82 2.94
CA LEU A 62 8.57 19.40 3.10
C LEU A 62 7.90 18.97 4.40
N LEU A 63 7.95 17.68 4.74
CA LEU A 63 7.39 17.18 5.99
C LEU A 63 8.10 17.76 7.22
N ARG A 64 9.40 17.96 7.16
CA ARG A 64 10.15 18.61 8.25
C ARG A 64 9.85 20.08 8.39
N ILE A 65 9.69 20.82 7.29
CA ILE A 65 9.25 22.22 7.29
C ILE A 65 7.85 22.32 7.90
N ALA A 66 6.97 21.36 7.64
CA ALA A 66 5.65 21.26 8.26
C ALA A 66 5.69 20.90 9.76
N ASN A 67 6.85 20.64 10.35
CA ASN A 67 7.05 20.16 11.72
C ASN A 67 6.39 18.80 12.00
N ALA A 68 6.34 17.90 11.01
CA ALA A 68 5.88 16.53 11.24
C ALA A 68 6.84 15.77 12.17
N PRO A 69 6.33 14.93 13.09
CA PRO A 69 7.15 14.21 14.06
C PRO A 69 8.21 13.33 13.37
N ALA A 70 9.47 13.51 13.75
CA ALA A 70 10.57 12.71 13.22
C ALA A 70 10.40 11.22 13.58
N GLY A 71 10.82 10.32 12.69
CA GLY A 71 10.72 8.86 12.90
C GLY A 71 9.33 8.25 12.62
N SER A 72 8.34 9.06 12.25
CA SER A 72 6.99 8.58 11.90
C SER A 72 6.73 8.50 10.39
N PHE A 73 7.74 8.75 9.56
CA PHE A 73 7.60 8.83 8.12
C PHE A 73 7.49 7.45 7.48
N LYS A 74 6.48 7.29 6.63
CA LYS A 74 6.20 6.06 5.87
C LYS A 74 6.13 6.41 4.38
N LEU A 75 6.89 5.65 3.58
CA LEU A 75 6.87 5.75 2.13
C LEU A 75 6.13 4.52 1.57
N VAL A 76 5.02 4.75 0.89
CA VAL A 76 4.27 3.70 0.20
C VAL A 76 4.44 3.87 -1.29
N ILE A 77 4.95 2.83 -1.96
CA ILE A 77 5.25 2.84 -3.38
C ILE A 77 4.66 1.61 -4.10
N HIS A 78 4.42 1.78 -5.39
CA HIS A 78 4.07 0.68 -6.26
C HIS A 78 5.32 -0.17 -6.61
N PRO A 79 5.21 -1.50 -6.84
CA PRO A 79 6.34 -2.36 -7.18
C PRO A 79 7.18 -1.91 -8.38
N THR A 80 6.59 -1.21 -9.35
CA THR A 80 7.35 -0.64 -10.48
C THR A 80 8.36 0.41 -10.04
N GLN A 81 8.03 1.18 -8.99
CA GLN A 81 8.91 2.20 -8.44
C GLN A 81 9.96 1.60 -7.50
N GLU A 82 9.64 0.52 -6.81
CA GLU A 82 10.64 -0.26 -6.09
C GLU A 82 11.77 -0.72 -7.02
N ASN A 83 11.41 -1.27 -8.20
CA ASN A 83 12.38 -1.67 -9.21
C ASN A 83 13.23 -0.49 -9.73
N ALA A 84 12.66 0.71 -9.83
CA ALA A 84 13.41 1.91 -10.17
C ALA A 84 14.40 2.33 -9.07
N LEU A 85 14.00 2.21 -7.81
CA LEU A 85 14.87 2.50 -6.66
C LEU A 85 16.03 1.52 -6.54
N PHE A 86 15.86 0.25 -6.93
CA PHE A 86 16.97 -0.70 -7.03
C PHE A 86 18.03 -0.30 -8.05
N GLY A 87 17.69 0.52 -9.05
CA GLY A 87 18.64 1.07 -10.01
C GLY A 87 19.53 2.19 -9.44
N ILE A 88 19.26 2.68 -8.22
CA ILE A 88 20.04 3.73 -7.59
C ILE A 88 21.17 3.11 -6.76
N GLU A 89 22.41 3.16 -7.27
CA GLU A 89 23.59 2.57 -6.62
C GLU A 89 23.74 2.92 -5.14
N LYS A 90 23.39 4.16 -4.77
CA LYS A 90 23.46 4.67 -3.40
C LYS A 90 22.70 3.82 -2.39
N TYR A 91 21.60 3.18 -2.80
CA TYR A 91 20.73 2.43 -1.89
C TYR A 91 21.19 0.99 -1.64
N PHE A 92 21.95 0.40 -2.56
CA PHE A 92 22.38 -0.98 -2.38
C PHE A 92 23.89 -1.16 -2.14
N ARG A 93 24.72 -0.14 -2.34
CA ARG A 93 26.13 -0.22 -1.97
C ARG A 93 26.30 -0.20 -0.46
N SER A 94 26.94 -1.22 0.08
CA SER A 94 27.22 -1.38 1.52
C SER A 94 28.00 -0.19 2.10
N ASP A 95 28.88 0.42 1.31
CA ASP A 95 29.72 1.55 1.71
C ASP A 95 28.89 2.77 2.17
N PHE A 96 27.68 2.94 1.64
CA PHE A 96 26.80 4.05 2.01
C PHE A 96 25.83 3.71 3.15
N ARG A 97 25.64 2.44 3.47
CA ARG A 97 24.67 2.01 4.51
C ARG A 97 25.26 1.95 5.91
N GLY A 98 26.57 1.81 6.05
CA GLY A 98 27.22 1.72 7.35
C GLY A 98 26.89 0.47 8.17
N ASP A 99 26.05 -0.44 7.65
CA ASP A 99 25.59 -1.64 8.34
C ASP A 99 25.90 -2.88 7.48
N GLY A 100 26.87 -3.66 7.94
CA GLY A 100 27.44 -4.79 7.21
C GLY A 100 26.52 -6.02 7.06
N THR A 101 25.25 -5.97 7.52
CA THR A 101 24.48 -7.18 7.73
C THR A 101 23.28 -7.35 6.78
N SER A 102 22.86 -6.34 6.03
CA SER A 102 21.63 -6.39 5.25
C SER A 102 21.80 -5.90 3.82
N SER A 103 22.34 -6.75 2.95
CA SER A 103 22.40 -6.45 1.52
C SER A 103 20.99 -6.50 0.92
N ILE A 104 20.56 -5.43 0.24
CA ILE A 104 19.32 -5.41 -0.55
C ILE A 104 19.32 -6.51 -1.61
N LEU A 105 20.50 -6.80 -2.17
CA LEU A 105 20.69 -7.87 -3.16
C LEU A 105 20.34 -9.26 -2.62
N VAL A 106 20.55 -9.49 -1.31
CA VAL A 106 20.23 -10.77 -0.67
C VAL A 106 18.77 -10.84 -0.25
N ASN A 107 18.23 -9.76 0.31
CA ASN A 107 16.91 -9.78 0.94
C ASN A 107 15.80 -9.26 0.01
N GLY A 108 16.13 -8.60 -1.11
CA GLY A 108 15.15 -8.03 -2.03
C GLY A 108 14.25 -6.96 -1.41
N LYS A 109 14.65 -6.36 -0.29
CA LYS A 109 13.88 -5.31 0.41
C LYS A 109 14.73 -4.08 0.62
N ILE A 110 14.18 -2.91 0.27
CA ILE A 110 14.83 -1.63 0.51
C ILE A 110 14.85 -1.30 2.01
N GLY A 111 13.82 -1.70 2.74
CA GLY A 111 13.71 -1.53 4.18
C GLY A 111 13.54 -0.07 4.58
N ARG A 112 14.63 0.64 4.90
CA ARG A 112 14.61 2.01 5.41
C ARG A 112 15.56 2.91 4.62
N ILE A 113 15.07 4.08 4.20
CA ILE A 113 15.82 5.11 3.49
C ILE A 113 15.69 6.42 4.25
N TYR A 114 16.79 7.09 4.63
CA TYR A 114 16.78 8.39 5.34
C TYR A 114 15.84 8.45 6.56
N ASP A 115 15.77 7.37 7.33
CA ASP A 115 14.85 7.24 8.48
C ASP A 115 13.36 7.13 8.08
N ILE A 116 13.08 6.76 6.84
CA ILE A 116 11.77 6.53 6.27
C ILE A 116 11.58 5.03 6.05
N ASP A 117 10.57 4.43 6.64
CA ASP A 117 10.23 3.03 6.35
C ASP A 117 9.53 2.92 5.00
N VAL A 118 10.04 2.02 4.14
CA VAL A 118 9.52 1.82 2.78
C VAL A 118 8.60 0.61 2.74
N PHE A 119 7.38 0.83 2.26
CA PHE A 119 6.38 -0.21 2.04
C PHE A 119 6.04 -0.30 0.56
N VAL A 120 5.94 -1.52 0.07
CA VAL A 120 5.59 -1.80 -1.33
C VAL A 120 4.21 -2.43 -1.37
N SER A 121 3.31 -1.86 -2.17
CA SER A 121 1.95 -2.36 -2.30
C SER A 121 1.44 -2.27 -3.73
N THR A 122 0.79 -3.33 -4.20
CA THR A 122 0.06 -3.33 -5.46
C THR A 122 -1.29 -2.60 -5.38
N ASN A 123 -1.75 -2.26 -4.16
CA ASN A 123 -2.98 -1.51 -3.93
C ASN A 123 -2.82 -0.01 -4.17
N VAL A 124 -1.59 0.45 -4.45
CA VAL A 124 -1.34 1.83 -4.89
C VAL A 124 -2.06 2.07 -6.21
N GLY A 125 -3.11 2.89 -6.18
CA GLY A 125 -3.90 3.24 -7.35
C GLY A 125 -3.17 4.19 -8.29
N THR A 126 -3.87 4.59 -9.34
CA THR A 126 -3.38 5.60 -10.30
C THR A 126 -4.35 6.77 -10.37
N SER A 127 -3.82 7.98 -10.49
CA SER A 127 -4.58 9.19 -10.75
C SER A 127 -3.83 10.06 -11.76
N ALA A 128 -4.53 10.62 -12.75
CA ALA A 128 -3.96 11.46 -13.80
C ALA A 128 -2.73 10.82 -14.50
N GLY A 129 -2.75 9.49 -14.70
CA GLY A 129 -1.68 8.76 -15.39
C GLY A 129 -0.43 8.50 -14.54
N ALA A 130 -0.47 8.82 -13.24
CA ALA A 130 0.62 8.57 -12.29
C ALA A 130 0.16 7.64 -11.16
N TYR A 131 1.10 6.89 -10.58
CA TYR A 131 0.82 6.14 -9.35
C TYR A 131 0.66 7.08 -8.15
N LEU A 132 -0.20 6.68 -7.20
CA LEU A 132 -0.45 7.35 -5.94
C LEU A 132 0.60 6.95 -4.88
N ASN A 133 1.89 7.04 -5.25
CA ASN A 133 2.94 6.83 -4.25
C ASN A 133 2.93 8.00 -3.28
N SER A 134 3.17 7.72 -2.01
CA SER A 134 3.08 8.75 -0.98
C SER A 134 4.14 8.62 0.09
N LEU A 135 4.61 9.77 0.55
CA LEU A 135 5.37 9.90 1.76
C LEU A 135 4.53 10.67 2.78
N PHE A 136 4.23 10.07 3.91
CA PHE A 136 3.39 10.70 4.92
C PHE A 136 3.83 10.35 6.34
N SER A 137 3.42 11.20 7.27
CA SER A 137 3.51 10.95 8.70
C SER A 137 2.25 10.24 9.20
N LYS A 138 2.37 9.53 10.32
CA LYS A 138 1.24 8.85 10.97
C LYS A 138 0.02 9.75 11.23
N GLU A 139 0.22 11.04 11.45
CA GLU A 139 -0.85 11.99 11.74
C GLU A 139 -1.54 12.58 10.50
N CYS A 140 -1.08 12.21 9.29
CA CYS A 140 -1.64 12.71 8.04
C CYS A 140 -3.07 12.22 7.80
N ILE A 141 -3.31 10.94 8.06
CA ILE A 141 -4.60 10.28 7.83
C ILE A 141 -5.16 9.81 9.17
N ALA A 142 -6.40 10.19 9.46
CA ALA A 142 -7.16 9.64 10.57
C ALA A 142 -8.03 8.49 10.07
N PHE A 143 -7.98 7.38 10.79
CA PHE A 143 -8.75 6.18 10.51
C PHE A 143 -9.51 5.78 11.78
N ALA A 144 -10.79 5.50 11.65
CA ALA A 144 -11.64 5.07 12.74
C ALA A 144 -12.44 3.83 12.34
N ASP A 145 -12.32 2.78 13.13
CA ASP A 145 -13.16 1.58 13.03
C ASP A 145 -14.37 1.72 13.93
N GLN A 146 -15.56 1.66 13.34
CA GLN A 146 -16.79 1.57 14.09
C GLN A 146 -17.14 0.11 14.41
N ILE A 147 -17.02 -0.74 13.40
CA ILE A 147 -17.18 -2.20 13.54
C ILE A 147 -15.97 -2.82 12.88
N GLY A 148 -15.14 -3.51 13.67
CA GLY A 148 -13.98 -4.22 13.14
C GLY A 148 -14.36 -5.30 12.13
N PRO A 149 -13.42 -5.78 11.31
CA PRO A 149 -13.69 -6.87 10.37
C PRO A 149 -14.25 -8.08 11.11
N ARG A 150 -15.41 -8.52 10.71
CA ARG A 150 -16.07 -9.70 11.29
C ARG A 150 -16.63 -10.58 10.20
N THR A 151 -16.73 -11.87 10.50
CA THR A 151 -17.34 -12.87 9.63
C THR A 151 -18.58 -13.42 10.31
N GLN A 152 -19.66 -13.45 9.57
CA GLN A 152 -20.92 -14.04 10.01
C GLN A 152 -21.29 -15.16 9.04
N GLY A 153 -21.83 -16.25 9.56
CA GLY A 153 -22.28 -17.39 8.75
C GLY A 153 -23.69 -17.78 9.14
N ASP A 154 -24.51 -18.05 8.13
CA ASP A 154 -25.87 -18.55 8.32
C ASP A 154 -26.16 -19.62 7.28
N TYR A 155 -27.10 -20.52 7.60
CA TYR A 155 -27.55 -21.59 6.70
C TYR A 155 -28.84 -21.16 5.99
N ILE A 156 -28.81 -21.15 4.66
CA ILE A 156 -29.96 -20.78 3.84
C ILE A 156 -30.59 -22.04 3.26
N LEU A 157 -31.81 -22.30 3.68
CA LEU A 157 -32.60 -23.47 3.26
C LEU A 157 -32.94 -23.46 1.76
N GLU A 158 -33.17 -22.26 1.19
CA GLU A 158 -33.50 -22.11 -0.24
C GLU A 158 -32.40 -22.61 -1.18
N TYR A 159 -31.15 -22.49 -0.75
CA TYR A 159 -29.98 -22.90 -1.54
C TYR A 159 -29.30 -24.14 -0.97
N LEU A 160 -29.85 -24.76 0.09
CA LEU A 160 -29.23 -25.88 0.81
C LEU A 160 -27.72 -25.65 1.03
N GLY A 161 -27.38 -24.52 1.59
CA GLY A 161 -25.99 -24.11 1.71
C GLY A 161 -25.72 -23.08 2.80
N ASN A 162 -24.44 -22.88 3.11
CA ASN A 162 -24.02 -21.88 4.06
C ASN A 162 -23.66 -20.55 3.35
N LEU A 163 -24.25 -19.47 3.83
CA LEU A 163 -23.87 -18.11 3.49
C LEU A 163 -22.77 -17.65 4.44
N VAL A 164 -21.71 -17.06 3.89
CA VAL A 164 -20.65 -16.39 4.66
C VAL A 164 -20.60 -14.94 4.23
N VAL A 165 -20.75 -14.03 5.21
CA VAL A 165 -20.68 -12.59 4.99
C VAL A 165 -19.54 -12.04 5.83
N CYS A 166 -18.67 -11.25 5.19
CA CYS A 166 -17.65 -10.48 5.88
C CYS A 166 -18.00 -9.00 5.75
N ASP A 167 -18.15 -8.32 6.88
CA ASP A 167 -18.48 -6.91 6.94
C ASP A 167 -17.45 -6.13 7.78
N HIS A 168 -17.27 -4.88 7.42
CA HIS A 168 -16.38 -3.96 8.11
C HIS A 168 -16.96 -2.54 7.95
N SER A 169 -17.16 -1.84 9.06
CA SER A 169 -17.60 -0.44 9.05
C SER A 169 -16.50 0.46 9.56
N TYR A 170 -16.00 1.33 8.72
CA TYR A 170 -14.89 2.23 9.03
C TYR A 170 -15.11 3.61 8.41
N GLY A 171 -14.45 4.60 8.96
CA GLY A 171 -14.34 5.94 8.40
C GLY A 171 -12.87 6.33 8.23
N GLN A 172 -12.60 7.12 7.22
CA GLN A 172 -11.26 7.60 6.94
C GLN A 172 -11.32 9.04 6.45
N ILE A 173 -10.37 9.85 6.88
CA ILE A 173 -10.28 11.24 6.48
C ILE A 173 -8.82 11.70 6.50
N GLU A 174 -8.50 12.60 5.61
CA GLU A 174 -7.27 13.37 5.69
C GLU A 174 -7.35 14.33 6.88
N SER A 175 -6.45 14.17 7.84
CA SER A 175 -6.43 14.98 9.09
C SER A 175 -5.54 16.21 8.93
N ARG A 176 -4.34 16.03 8.35
CA ARG A 176 -3.37 17.11 8.15
C ARG A 176 -2.72 16.98 6.78
N ASP A 177 -3.18 17.76 5.83
CA ASP A 177 -2.68 17.81 4.46
C ASP A 177 -1.17 18.08 4.36
N SER A 178 -0.66 19.00 5.19
CA SER A 178 0.77 19.33 5.21
C SER A 178 1.70 18.20 5.67
N PHE A 179 1.14 17.09 6.19
CA PHE A 179 1.90 15.94 6.68
C PHE A 179 1.93 14.78 5.68
N GLY A 180 1.42 15.02 4.46
CA GLY A 180 1.46 14.09 3.35
C GLY A 180 2.00 14.73 2.07
N VAL A 181 2.73 13.95 1.29
CA VAL A 181 3.27 14.35 -0.02
C VAL A 181 2.95 13.25 -1.02
N TRP A 182 2.28 13.63 -2.12
CA TRP A 182 2.10 12.73 -3.24
C TRP A 182 3.33 12.75 -4.15
N LEU A 183 3.97 11.60 -4.32
CA LEU A 183 5.07 11.40 -5.25
C LEU A 183 4.54 10.88 -6.57
N LYS A 184 4.33 11.79 -7.52
CA LYS A 184 3.92 11.41 -8.88
C LYS A 184 5.04 10.65 -9.56
N SER A 185 4.71 9.51 -10.13
CA SER A 185 5.66 8.70 -10.87
C SER A 185 5.07 8.15 -12.15
N GLN A 186 5.87 7.47 -12.93
CA GLN A 186 5.41 6.77 -14.11
C GLN A 186 4.32 5.78 -13.73
N GLY A 187 3.17 5.87 -14.41
CA GLY A 187 2.14 4.86 -14.40
C GLY A 187 2.60 3.57 -15.09
N ILE A 188 1.68 2.79 -15.62
CA ILE A 188 1.98 1.51 -16.28
C ILE A 188 3.06 1.70 -17.35
N LYS A 189 4.24 1.07 -17.15
CA LYS A 189 5.32 1.09 -18.15
C LYS A 189 4.85 0.36 -19.40
N LYS A 190 4.88 1.03 -20.54
CA LYS A 190 4.60 0.42 -21.86
C LYS A 190 5.52 -0.78 -22.21
N ARG A 191 6.56 -1.05 -21.42
CA ARG A 191 7.48 -2.19 -21.62
C ARG A 191 6.80 -3.56 -21.58
N TYR A 192 5.61 -3.65 -21.00
CA TYR A 192 4.84 -4.89 -20.86
C TYR A 192 3.56 -4.90 -21.69
N SER A 193 3.29 -3.86 -22.50
CA SER A 193 2.28 -3.99 -23.54
C SER A 193 2.87 -4.90 -24.62
N ALA A 194 2.42 -6.14 -24.63
CA ALA A 194 2.77 -7.08 -25.69
C ALA A 194 2.46 -6.43 -27.05
N SER A 195 3.46 -6.45 -27.92
CA SER A 195 3.33 -6.27 -29.35
C SER A 195 2.40 -7.34 -29.93
#